data_54ab704fc2138db0352c01084a17f8ac
#
_entry.id   54ab704fc2138db0352c01084a17f8ac
#
_cell.length_a   1.000
_cell.length_b   1.000
_cell.length_c   1.000
_cell.angle_alpha   90.00
_cell.angle_beta   90.00
_cell.angle_gamma   90.00
#
_symmetry.space_group_name_H-M   'P 1'
#
loop_
_entity.id
_entity.type
_entity.pdbx_description
1 polymer ?
#
loop_
_entity_poly.entity_id
_entity_poly.type
_entity_poly.pdbx_seq_one_letter_code
_entity_poly.pdbx_strand_id
1 'polypeptide(L)'
;RSRFITPKGYKRVEADEGSFADFIGNYPLEPDGTPVYYFDKREKGGEGHAAVFSMEVAEEDLQQCADSIMRIYAEYLYKTGEQDKISFTFVDGFVCDFKHWRQGYRVKFSNDKPYWEQSANPDSGEETFKKYLRIVFAYSSTLSMEKESRPVDISEIQVGDIFIKGGSPGHVVM
;
A
#
# COMPACT_ATOMS: atom_id res chain seq x y z
N ARG A 1 16.76 -0.75 9.50
CA ARG A 1 17.04 0.48 10.31
C ARG A 1 18.54 0.85 10.34
N SER A 2 19.45 -0.09 10.44
CA SER A 2 20.91 0.18 10.56
C SER A 2 21.57 0.72 9.29
N ARG A 3 20.94 0.55 8.12
CA ARG A 3 21.49 0.96 6.81
C ARG A 3 21.62 2.48 6.66
N PHE A 4 20.72 3.24 7.30
CA PHE A 4 20.71 4.70 7.17
C PHE A 4 21.33 5.35 8.40
N ILE A 5 22.31 6.23 8.17
CA ILE A 5 22.94 7.02 9.23
C ILE A 5 22.05 8.22 9.56
N THR A 6 21.76 8.43 10.85
CA THR A 6 21.03 9.63 11.29
C THR A 6 21.87 10.89 11.02
N PRO A 7 21.27 11.97 10.51
CA PRO A 7 21.97 13.24 10.37
C PRO A 7 22.55 13.75 11.69
N LYS A 8 23.59 14.57 11.63
CA LYS A 8 24.22 15.17 12.81
C LYS A 8 23.18 15.99 13.59
N GLY A 9 23.10 15.73 14.89
CA GLY A 9 22.12 16.42 15.80
C GLY A 9 20.77 15.74 15.89
N TYR A 10 20.50 14.68 15.12
CA TYR A 10 19.27 13.90 15.18
C TYR A 10 19.50 12.57 15.91
N LYS A 11 18.47 12.13 16.60
CA LYS A 11 18.41 10.80 17.20
C LYS A 11 17.30 9.99 16.53
N ARG A 12 17.56 8.70 16.36
CA ARG A 12 16.52 7.78 15.90
C ARG A 12 15.51 7.57 17.01
N VAL A 13 14.24 7.79 16.72
CA VAL A 13 13.16 7.46 17.66
C VAL A 13 12.98 5.93 17.64
N GLU A 14 12.89 5.34 18.82
CA GLU A 14 12.52 3.93 18.96
C GLU A 14 11.04 3.77 18.62
N ALA A 15 10.72 2.69 17.93
CA ALA A 15 9.35 2.34 17.62
C ALA A 15 8.91 1.20 18.54
N ASP A 16 7.68 1.28 19.02
CA ASP A 16 7.08 0.21 19.83
C ASP A 16 7.00 -1.07 18.97
N GLU A 17 7.35 -2.19 19.60
CA GLU A 17 7.30 -3.50 18.94
C GLU A 17 5.89 -3.79 18.38
N GLY A 18 5.82 -4.23 17.12
CA GLY A 18 4.58 -4.52 16.42
C GLY A 18 3.81 -3.29 15.94
N SER A 19 4.28 -2.06 16.21
CA SER A 19 3.68 -0.85 15.65
C SER A 19 3.93 -0.73 14.14
N PHE A 20 3.16 0.12 13.45
CA PHE A 20 3.41 0.43 12.04
C PHE A 20 4.81 1.01 11.81
N ALA A 21 5.29 1.84 12.74
CA ALA A 21 6.64 2.40 12.69
C ALA A 21 7.73 1.33 12.81
N ASP A 22 7.50 0.29 13.61
CA ASP A 22 8.38 -0.87 13.69
C ASP A 22 8.34 -1.70 12.42
N PHE A 23 7.14 -1.97 11.90
CA PHE A 23 6.93 -2.71 10.66
C PHE A 23 7.65 -2.05 9.47
N ILE A 24 7.40 -0.76 9.21
CA ILE A 24 8.03 -0.06 8.08
C ILE A 24 9.54 0.12 8.27
N GLY A 25 9.98 0.34 9.51
CA GLY A 25 11.39 0.46 9.84
C GLY A 25 12.20 -0.83 9.65
N ASN A 26 11.54 -1.98 9.64
CA ASN A 26 12.11 -3.30 9.40
C ASN A 26 11.70 -3.89 8.05
N TYR A 27 10.98 -3.13 7.21
CA TYR A 27 10.59 -3.61 5.90
C TYR A 27 11.82 -4.02 5.08
N PRO A 28 11.80 -5.17 4.39
CA PRO A 28 12.94 -5.64 3.62
C PRO A 28 13.36 -4.65 2.54
N LEU A 29 14.67 -4.49 2.37
CA LEU A 29 15.24 -3.64 1.35
C LEU A 29 16.08 -4.47 0.39
N GLU A 30 16.06 -4.10 -0.87
CA GLU A 30 17.00 -4.63 -1.87
C GLU A 30 18.45 -4.28 -1.50
N PRO A 31 19.45 -4.98 -2.04
CA PRO A 31 20.86 -4.65 -1.86
C PRO A 31 21.15 -3.18 -2.14
N ASP A 32 22.22 -2.66 -1.52
CA ASP A 32 22.62 -1.26 -1.74
C ASP A 32 22.99 -1.03 -3.21
N GLY A 33 22.56 0.13 -3.73
CA GLY A 33 22.78 0.47 -5.14
C GLY A 33 21.84 -0.22 -6.13
N THR A 34 20.85 -1.01 -5.66
CA THR A 34 19.84 -1.60 -6.57
C THR A 34 19.07 -0.49 -7.29
N PRO A 35 19.05 -0.49 -8.64
CA PRO A 35 18.26 0.48 -9.40
C PRO A 35 16.74 0.35 -9.15
N VAL A 36 16.02 1.44 -9.38
CA VAL A 36 14.55 1.38 -9.44
C VAL A 36 14.13 0.86 -10.81
N TYR A 37 13.21 -0.11 -10.83
CA TYR A 37 12.68 -0.70 -12.04
C TYR A 37 11.20 -0.36 -12.23
N TYR A 38 10.79 -0.26 -13.49
CA TYR A 38 9.37 -0.31 -13.86
C TYR A 38 8.85 -1.75 -13.77
N PHE A 39 7.53 -1.92 -13.84
CA PHE A 39 6.88 -3.23 -13.81
C PHE A 39 7.39 -4.18 -14.91
N ASP A 40 7.79 -3.65 -16.05
CA ASP A 40 8.31 -4.37 -17.21
C ASP A 40 9.84 -4.61 -17.15
N LYS A 41 10.43 -4.43 -15.97
CA LYS A 41 11.86 -4.60 -15.65
C LYS A 41 12.81 -3.61 -16.37
N ARG A 42 12.29 -2.61 -17.06
CA ARG A 42 13.14 -1.51 -17.54
C ARG A 42 13.60 -0.69 -16.35
N GLU A 43 14.88 -0.33 -16.34
CA GLU A 43 15.43 0.55 -15.33
C GLU A 43 14.82 1.94 -15.45
N LYS A 44 14.32 2.47 -14.34
CA LYS A 44 13.87 3.85 -14.24
C LYS A 44 15.11 4.73 -14.03
N GLY A 45 15.62 5.30 -15.09
CA GLY A 45 16.78 6.20 -14.98
C GLY A 45 16.55 7.30 -13.96
N GLY A 46 17.63 7.70 -13.30
CA GLY A 46 17.66 8.77 -12.30
C GLY A 46 18.38 8.36 -11.02
N GLU A 47 19.16 9.28 -10.49
CA GLU A 47 19.80 9.19 -9.20
C GLU A 47 18.91 9.87 -8.15
N GLY A 48 18.96 9.44 -6.89
CA GLY A 48 18.32 10.15 -5.79
C GLY A 48 17.45 9.30 -4.86
N HIS A 49 17.30 7.99 -5.13
CA HIS A 49 16.70 7.09 -4.15
C HIS A 49 17.77 6.58 -3.16
N ALA A 50 17.41 6.52 -1.89
CA ALA A 50 18.31 6.02 -0.84
C ALA A 50 18.29 4.50 -0.71
N ALA A 51 17.18 3.87 -1.09
CA ALA A 51 16.99 2.42 -1.10
C ALA A 51 15.73 2.06 -1.88
N VAL A 52 15.61 0.77 -2.21
CA VAL A 52 14.42 0.16 -2.83
C VAL A 52 13.87 -0.87 -1.86
N PHE A 53 12.56 -0.85 -1.62
CA PHE A 53 11.90 -1.90 -0.86
C PHE A 53 11.93 -3.21 -1.64
N SER A 54 12.29 -4.31 -0.97
CA SER A 54 12.22 -5.66 -1.54
C SER A 54 10.75 -6.10 -1.58
N MET A 55 10.10 -5.72 -2.67
CA MET A 55 8.67 -5.88 -2.87
C MET A 55 8.44 -6.46 -4.26
N GLU A 56 7.87 -7.67 -4.32
CA GLU A 56 7.50 -8.28 -5.59
C GLU A 56 6.41 -7.44 -6.27
N VAL A 57 6.73 -6.85 -7.41
CA VAL A 57 5.77 -6.11 -8.24
C VAL A 57 5.25 -7.06 -9.31
N ALA A 58 3.92 -7.08 -9.49
CA ALA A 58 3.30 -7.88 -10.55
C ALA A 58 3.75 -7.41 -11.96
N GLU A 59 3.63 -8.29 -12.94
CA GLU A 59 3.99 -7.99 -14.35
C GLU A 59 3.02 -7.00 -15.03
N GLU A 60 2.10 -6.41 -14.28
CA GLU A 60 1.11 -5.46 -14.75
C GLU A 60 1.39 -4.06 -14.20
N ASP A 61 1.12 -3.03 -14.98
CA ASP A 61 1.25 -1.62 -14.57
C ASP A 61 0.10 -1.20 -13.64
N LEU A 62 0.02 -1.84 -12.49
CA LEU A 62 -1.03 -1.59 -11.50
C LEU A 62 -0.49 -0.99 -10.20
N GLN A 63 0.79 -1.16 -9.87
CA GLN A 63 1.33 -0.69 -8.60
C GLN A 63 2.13 0.60 -8.78
N GLN A 64 1.51 1.74 -8.49
CA GLN A 64 2.11 3.06 -8.51
C GLN A 64 2.23 3.64 -7.09
N CYS A 65 2.24 4.97 -6.93
CA CYS A 65 2.48 5.61 -5.63
C CYS A 65 1.39 5.28 -4.59
N ALA A 66 0.10 5.43 -4.94
CA ALA A 66 -1.01 5.13 -4.04
C ALA A 66 -1.06 3.64 -3.69
N ASP A 67 -0.89 2.79 -4.72
CA ASP A 67 -0.98 1.35 -4.59
C ASP A 67 0.13 0.78 -3.69
N SER A 68 1.32 1.35 -3.78
CA SER A 68 2.44 0.97 -2.90
C SER A 68 2.15 1.29 -1.44
N ILE A 69 1.52 2.43 -1.14
CA ILE A 69 1.13 2.80 0.22
C ILE A 69 0.00 1.91 0.72
N MET A 70 -1.04 1.70 -0.09
CA MET A 70 -2.14 0.78 0.23
C MET A 70 -1.63 -0.63 0.51
N ARG A 71 -0.68 -1.12 -0.28
CA ARG A 71 -0.04 -2.41 -0.09
C ARG A 71 0.69 -2.51 1.25
N ILE A 72 1.58 -1.56 1.54
CA ILE A 72 2.37 -1.56 2.80
C ILE A 72 1.43 -1.57 4.01
N TYR A 73 0.38 -0.76 3.99
CA TYR A 73 -0.61 -0.71 5.05
C TYR A 73 -1.40 -2.02 5.18
N ALA A 74 -1.85 -2.58 4.06
CA ALA A 74 -2.56 -3.86 4.04
C ALA A 74 -1.67 -5.02 4.52
N GLU A 75 -0.40 -5.05 4.12
CA GLU A 75 0.57 -6.07 4.58
C GLU A 75 0.83 -5.97 6.09
N TYR A 76 0.89 -4.76 6.64
CA TYR A 76 0.96 -4.55 8.08
C TYR A 76 -0.22 -5.19 8.79
N LEU A 77 -1.45 -4.82 8.41
CA LEU A 77 -2.66 -5.37 9.01
C LEU A 77 -2.79 -6.89 8.80
N TYR A 78 -2.35 -7.39 7.66
CA TYR A 78 -2.35 -8.82 7.37
C TYR A 78 -1.40 -9.59 8.32
N LYS A 79 -0.19 -9.09 8.53
CA LYS A 79 0.83 -9.70 9.37
C LYS A 79 0.54 -9.58 10.86
N THR A 80 -0.12 -8.52 11.30
CA THR A 80 -0.51 -8.32 12.70
C THR A 80 -1.81 -9.04 13.09
N GLY A 81 -2.45 -9.77 12.15
CA GLY A 81 -3.70 -10.47 12.39
C GLY A 81 -4.93 -9.56 12.37
N GLU A 82 -4.80 -8.31 11.98
CA GLU A 82 -5.89 -7.33 11.89
C GLU A 82 -6.57 -7.32 10.51
N GLN A 83 -6.65 -8.46 9.86
CA GLN A 83 -7.13 -8.63 8.50
C GLN A 83 -8.55 -8.08 8.27
N ASP A 84 -9.39 -8.02 9.31
CA ASP A 84 -10.74 -7.44 9.23
C ASP A 84 -10.75 -5.93 9.06
N LYS A 85 -9.63 -5.26 9.30
CA LYS A 85 -9.47 -3.82 9.11
C LYS A 85 -8.98 -3.45 7.70
N ILE A 86 -8.57 -4.44 6.90
CA ILE A 86 -8.10 -4.19 5.54
C ILE A 86 -9.31 -3.83 4.66
N SER A 87 -9.38 -2.57 4.25
CA SER A 87 -10.48 -2.05 3.43
C SER A 87 -9.99 -0.81 2.67
N PHE A 88 -10.39 -0.71 1.40
CA PHE A 88 -10.10 0.43 0.53
C PHE A 88 -11.31 0.78 -0.31
N THR A 89 -11.47 2.05 -0.61
CA THR A 89 -12.58 2.53 -1.45
C THR A 89 -12.13 2.71 -2.90
N PHE A 90 -12.94 2.25 -3.83
CA PHE A 90 -12.75 2.51 -5.26
C PHE A 90 -13.08 3.97 -5.59
N VAL A 91 -12.65 4.42 -6.76
CA VAL A 91 -12.89 5.82 -7.20
C VAL A 91 -14.37 6.18 -7.24
N ASP A 92 -15.24 5.21 -7.52
CA ASP A 92 -16.69 5.37 -7.57
C ASP A 92 -17.38 5.35 -6.18
N GLY A 93 -16.63 5.08 -5.11
CA GLY A 93 -17.12 5.02 -3.74
C GLY A 93 -17.48 3.61 -3.24
N PHE A 94 -17.26 2.57 -4.03
CA PHE A 94 -17.47 1.19 -3.57
C PHE A 94 -16.41 0.79 -2.54
N VAL A 95 -16.85 0.27 -1.39
CA VAL A 95 -15.96 -0.22 -0.34
C VAL A 95 -15.57 -1.66 -0.63
N CYS A 96 -14.28 -1.86 -0.92
CA CYS A 96 -13.69 -3.16 -1.17
C CYS A 96 -12.91 -3.60 0.07
N ASP A 97 -13.49 -4.45 0.91
CA ASP A 97 -12.87 -4.96 2.12
C ASP A 97 -12.38 -6.40 1.96
N PHE A 98 -11.29 -6.74 2.65
CA PHE A 98 -10.71 -8.07 2.60
C PHE A 98 -11.55 -9.11 3.34
N LYS A 99 -12.42 -8.68 4.26
CA LYS A 99 -13.33 -9.58 4.99
C LYS A 99 -14.29 -10.28 4.05
N HIS A 100 -14.97 -9.56 3.15
CA HIS A 100 -15.81 -10.16 2.10
C HIS A 100 -14.97 -11.02 1.15
N TRP A 101 -13.81 -10.52 0.74
CA TRP A 101 -12.95 -11.24 -0.19
C TRP A 101 -12.53 -12.61 0.34
N ARG A 102 -12.05 -12.69 1.58
CA ARG A 102 -11.63 -13.96 2.20
C ARG A 102 -12.77 -14.93 2.50
N GLN A 103 -14.02 -14.44 2.55
CA GLN A 103 -15.23 -15.27 2.66
C GLN A 103 -15.68 -15.86 1.32
N GLY A 104 -14.97 -15.57 0.24
CA GLY A 104 -15.27 -16.09 -1.10
C GLY A 104 -16.07 -15.15 -1.98
N TYR A 105 -16.32 -13.91 -1.53
CA TYR A 105 -16.91 -12.89 -2.39
C TYR A 105 -15.86 -12.34 -3.35
N ARG A 106 -16.31 -11.94 -4.53
CA ARG A 106 -15.51 -11.28 -5.55
C ARG A 106 -16.26 -10.06 -6.08
N VAL A 107 -15.51 -9.01 -6.40
CA VAL A 107 -16.09 -7.84 -7.04
C VAL A 107 -16.45 -8.19 -8.49
N LYS A 108 -17.68 -7.92 -8.86
CA LYS A 108 -18.20 -8.00 -10.22
C LYS A 108 -18.75 -6.64 -10.62
N PHE A 109 -18.97 -6.45 -11.91
CA PHE A 109 -19.49 -5.20 -12.46
C PHE A 109 -20.75 -5.46 -13.27
N SER A 110 -21.75 -4.60 -13.06
CA SER A 110 -22.97 -4.54 -13.87
C SER A 110 -23.29 -3.09 -14.19
N ASN A 111 -23.36 -2.74 -15.47
CA ASN A 111 -23.49 -1.35 -15.92
C ASN A 111 -22.47 -0.41 -15.27
N ASP A 112 -21.22 -0.82 -15.26
CA ASP A 112 -20.06 -0.12 -14.66
C ASP A 112 -20.15 0.10 -13.14
N LYS A 113 -21.09 -0.53 -12.46
CA LYS A 113 -21.21 -0.49 -11.01
C LYS A 113 -20.67 -1.76 -10.36
N PRO A 114 -19.74 -1.63 -9.42
CA PRO A 114 -19.22 -2.77 -8.67
C PRO A 114 -20.25 -3.32 -7.68
N TYR A 115 -20.24 -4.63 -7.48
CA TYR A 115 -21.01 -5.33 -6.46
C TYR A 115 -20.30 -6.58 -6.01
N TRP A 116 -20.67 -7.07 -4.83
CA TRP A 116 -20.15 -8.33 -4.31
C TRP A 116 -20.95 -9.53 -4.81
N GLU A 117 -20.24 -10.54 -5.32
CA GLU A 117 -20.81 -11.84 -5.70
C GLU A 117 -20.02 -12.96 -5.02
N GLN A 118 -20.72 -13.87 -4.35
CA GLN A 118 -20.07 -15.06 -3.80
C GLN A 118 -19.78 -16.06 -4.92
N SER A 119 -18.53 -16.19 -5.32
CA SER A 119 -18.10 -16.96 -6.49
C SER A 119 -16.80 -17.75 -6.28
N ALA A 120 -16.32 -17.84 -5.04
CA ALA A 120 -15.16 -18.63 -4.67
C ALA A 120 -15.35 -19.29 -3.31
N ASN A 121 -14.50 -20.26 -3.00
CA ASN A 121 -14.41 -20.81 -1.64
C ASN A 121 -13.76 -19.79 -0.69
N PRO A 122 -14.15 -19.79 0.60
CA PRO A 122 -13.44 -19.00 1.61
C PRO A 122 -11.95 -19.35 1.66
N ASP A 123 -11.10 -18.33 1.64
CA ASP A 123 -9.65 -18.47 1.73
C ASP A 123 -9.02 -17.15 2.18
N SER A 124 -8.11 -17.21 3.16
CA SER A 124 -7.37 -16.08 3.69
C SER A 124 -5.87 -16.17 3.43
N GLY A 125 -5.44 -17.08 2.57
CA GLY A 125 -4.04 -17.28 2.23
C GLY A 125 -3.42 -16.12 1.44
N GLU A 126 -2.10 -16.14 1.36
CA GLU A 126 -1.30 -15.07 0.74
C GLU A 126 -1.68 -14.83 -0.73
N GLU A 127 -1.92 -15.89 -1.49
CA GLU A 127 -2.33 -15.77 -2.89
C GLU A 127 -3.71 -15.12 -3.05
N THR A 128 -4.63 -15.39 -2.13
CA THR A 128 -5.93 -14.72 -2.10
C THR A 128 -5.79 -13.26 -1.69
N PHE A 129 -4.87 -12.93 -0.79
CA PHE A 129 -4.54 -11.56 -0.42
C PHE A 129 -3.92 -10.79 -1.59
N LYS A 130 -2.98 -11.37 -2.33
CA LYS A 130 -2.40 -10.75 -3.54
C LYS A 130 -3.48 -10.46 -4.60
N LYS A 131 -4.41 -11.40 -4.84
CA LYS A 131 -5.54 -11.18 -5.75
C LYS A 131 -6.48 -10.05 -5.30
N TYR A 132 -6.67 -9.90 -3.99
CA TYR A 132 -7.42 -8.79 -3.44
C TYR A 132 -6.71 -7.46 -3.69
N LEU A 133 -5.42 -7.36 -3.41
CA LEU A 133 -4.66 -6.14 -3.67
C LEU A 133 -4.70 -5.74 -5.14
N ARG A 134 -4.65 -6.72 -6.05
CA ARG A 134 -4.74 -6.46 -7.49
C ARG A 134 -6.05 -5.76 -7.89
N ILE A 135 -7.20 -6.16 -7.34
CA ILE A 135 -8.47 -5.49 -7.65
C ILE A 135 -8.52 -4.09 -7.01
N VAL A 136 -7.96 -3.93 -5.81
CA VAL A 136 -7.83 -2.62 -5.17
C VAL A 136 -7.01 -1.68 -6.05
N PHE A 137 -5.82 -2.09 -6.52
CA PHE A 137 -4.96 -1.27 -7.37
C PHE A 137 -5.61 -0.90 -8.71
N ALA A 138 -6.44 -1.78 -9.26
CA ALA A 138 -7.12 -1.51 -10.52
C ALA A 138 -8.24 -0.46 -10.43
N TYR A 139 -8.84 -0.26 -9.24
CA TYR A 139 -10.05 0.57 -9.10
C TYR A 139 -9.95 1.65 -8.02
N SER A 140 -8.93 1.64 -7.16
CA SER A 140 -8.62 2.73 -6.25
C SER A 140 -7.60 3.69 -6.87
N SER A 141 -7.41 4.86 -6.28
CA SER A 141 -6.42 5.84 -6.72
C SER A 141 -6.14 6.87 -5.62
N THR A 142 -5.28 7.85 -5.91
CA THR A 142 -5.10 9.02 -5.04
C THR A 142 -6.40 9.78 -4.77
N LEU A 143 -7.38 9.74 -5.69
CA LEU A 143 -8.70 10.37 -5.48
C LEU A 143 -9.52 9.71 -4.38
N SER A 144 -9.57 8.38 -4.36
CA SER A 144 -10.28 7.64 -3.30
C SER A 144 -9.50 7.70 -1.99
N MET A 145 -8.19 7.56 -2.04
CA MET A 145 -7.32 7.63 -0.85
C MET A 145 -7.41 9.00 -0.15
N GLU A 146 -7.42 10.11 -0.90
CA GLU A 146 -7.58 11.45 -0.31
C GLU A 146 -8.93 11.59 0.41
N LYS A 147 -10.01 11.07 -0.17
CA LYS A 147 -11.34 11.10 0.44
C LYS A 147 -11.44 10.28 1.73
N GLU A 148 -10.66 9.20 1.83
CA GLU A 148 -10.59 8.36 3.03
C GLU A 148 -9.63 8.93 4.09
N SER A 149 -8.73 9.82 3.71
CA SER A 149 -7.75 10.42 4.59
C SER A 149 -8.35 11.54 5.44
N ARG A 150 -7.79 11.73 6.64
CA ARG A 150 -8.13 12.84 7.52
C ARG A 150 -6.94 13.81 7.58
N PRO A 151 -7.18 15.12 7.47
CA PRO A 151 -6.09 16.09 7.63
C PRO A 151 -5.52 16.04 9.05
N VAL A 152 -4.20 16.10 9.13
CA VAL A 152 -3.42 16.16 10.36
C VAL A 152 -2.57 17.42 10.35
N ASP A 153 -2.42 18.08 11.50
CA ASP A 153 -1.51 19.22 11.61
C ASP A 153 -0.06 18.75 11.43
N ILE A 154 0.75 19.56 10.75
CA ILE A 154 2.14 19.21 10.47
C ILE A 154 2.97 18.98 11.75
N SER A 155 2.58 19.60 12.85
CA SER A 155 3.21 19.41 14.16
C SER A 155 2.86 18.09 14.85
N GLU A 156 1.84 17.39 14.35
CA GLU A 156 1.33 16.12 14.90
C GLU A 156 1.64 14.94 13.96
N ILE A 157 2.38 15.17 12.88
CA ILE A 157 2.69 14.13 11.88
C ILE A 157 3.43 12.95 12.50
N GLN A 158 3.00 11.75 12.16
CA GLN A 158 3.56 10.49 12.66
C GLN A 158 3.99 9.59 11.50
N VAL A 159 4.74 8.54 11.82
CA VAL A 159 5.11 7.50 10.86
C VAL A 159 3.85 6.80 10.35
N GLY A 160 3.66 6.82 9.05
CA GLY A 160 2.47 6.29 8.38
C GLY A 160 1.52 7.37 7.87
N ASP A 161 1.68 8.62 8.30
CA ASP A 161 0.96 9.75 7.70
C ASP A 161 1.45 10.01 6.28
N ILE A 162 0.58 10.55 5.46
CA ILE A 162 0.83 10.75 4.04
C ILE A 162 0.66 12.22 3.62
N PHE A 163 1.48 12.65 2.67
CA PHE A 163 1.23 13.86 1.90
C PHE A 163 0.55 13.45 0.60
N ILE A 164 -0.70 13.83 0.43
CA ILE A 164 -1.51 13.41 -0.70
C ILE A 164 -2.09 14.60 -1.47
N LYS A 165 -2.09 14.45 -2.79
CA LYS A 165 -2.86 15.28 -3.72
C LYS A 165 -3.66 14.35 -4.63
N GLY A 166 -4.95 14.25 -4.40
CA GLY A 166 -5.86 13.52 -5.27
C GLY A 166 -5.99 14.17 -6.63
N GLY A 167 -6.09 13.38 -7.69
CA GLY A 167 -6.26 13.93 -9.03
C GLY A 167 -5.73 13.03 -10.15
N SER A 168 -5.77 13.61 -11.37
CA SER A 168 -5.14 13.04 -12.54
C SER A 168 -4.44 14.18 -13.30
N PRO A 169 -3.12 14.37 -13.12
CA PRO A 169 -2.24 13.55 -12.28
C PRO A 169 -2.45 13.79 -10.78
N GLY A 170 -2.43 12.71 -10.01
CA GLY A 170 -2.38 12.72 -8.55
C GLY A 170 -1.04 12.19 -8.06
N HIS A 171 -0.71 12.44 -6.78
CA HIS A 171 0.49 11.87 -6.17
C HIS A 171 0.33 11.73 -4.66
N VAL A 172 1.03 10.74 -4.10
CA VAL A 172 1.10 10.54 -2.66
C VAL A 172 2.48 10.04 -2.27
N VAL A 173 2.94 10.50 -1.10
CA VAL A 173 4.16 10.04 -0.44
C VAL A 173 3.89 9.82 1.05
N MET A 174 4.61 8.88 1.67
CA MET A 174 4.53 8.55 3.09
C MET A 174 5.88 8.83 3.76
#